data_5d3cc8743b2d8dbd475c4d3be049a9dc
#
_entry.id   5d3cc8743b2d8dbd475c4d3be049a9dc
#
_cell.length_a   1.000
_cell.length_b   1.000
_cell.length_c   1.000
_cell.angle_alpha   90.00
_cell.angle_beta   90.00
_cell.angle_gamma   90.00
#
_symmetry.space_group_name_H-M   'P 1'
#
loop_
_entity.id
_entity.type
_entity.pdbx_description
1 polymer ?
#
loop_
_entity_poly.entity_id
_entity_poly.type
_entity_poly.pdbx_seq_one_letter_code
_entity_poly.pdbx_strand_id
1 'polypeptide(L)'
;MFYLGIDVAKAKIDCCLILENSASKKKTKTFSNMPKGFEQLQTWLNHHAASSTQTIILMEATSIYHERLAKYLFDAGYQVCVTNPARARYFAQSMSKLNKTDKADSEVLARFAMTADLHFWQPLPEHIQLLNALLDRRAVLCEDLQREKNRLEKAESTFTIEPVLQSIHKSIKQLNKHIQDIDQQIDDHIDQNPDLKNDKELLSSIPAIADRTSLLMLSFLRSHNFERASQAAAFVGLVPIQKQSGS
;
A
#
# COMPACT_ATOMS: atom_id res chain seq x y z
N MET A 1 -9.71 7.22 -26.12
CA MET A 1 -9.15 6.98 -24.79
C MET A 1 -7.73 6.42 -24.90
N PHE A 2 -6.88 6.71 -23.96
CA PHE A 2 -5.55 6.13 -23.83
C PHE A 2 -5.50 5.25 -22.57
N TYR A 3 -4.69 4.20 -22.63
CA TYR A 3 -4.51 3.29 -21.51
C TYR A 3 -3.02 3.14 -21.25
N LEU A 4 -2.60 3.54 -20.07
CA LEU A 4 -1.21 3.47 -19.62
C LEU A 4 -1.05 2.37 -18.57
N GLY A 5 -0.31 1.35 -18.89
CA GLY A 5 0.15 0.36 -17.91
C GLY A 5 1.52 0.73 -17.39
N ILE A 6 1.71 0.69 -16.09
CA ILE A 6 2.97 1.00 -15.44
C ILE A 6 3.39 -0.16 -14.55
N ASP A 7 4.50 -0.82 -14.89
CA ASP A 7 5.21 -1.71 -13.98
C ASP A 7 6.17 -0.90 -13.12
N VAL A 8 6.02 -1.00 -11.79
CA VAL A 8 6.73 -0.15 -10.82
C VAL A 8 7.78 -0.96 -10.07
N ALA A 9 9.04 -0.52 -10.17
CA ALA A 9 10.14 -1.02 -9.36
C ALA A 9 10.75 0.11 -8.50
N LYS A 10 11.59 -0.23 -7.54
CA LYS A 10 12.23 0.72 -6.62
C LYS A 10 12.94 1.87 -7.36
N ALA A 11 13.68 1.59 -8.42
CA ALA A 11 14.52 2.57 -9.11
C ALA A 11 13.93 3.07 -10.44
N LYS A 12 13.03 2.32 -11.06
CA LYS A 12 12.49 2.61 -12.38
C LYS A 12 11.00 2.27 -12.48
N ILE A 13 10.37 2.85 -13.49
CA ILE A 13 9.02 2.52 -13.93
C ILE A 13 9.04 2.20 -15.42
N ASP A 14 8.45 1.08 -15.81
CA ASP A 14 8.31 0.66 -17.20
C ASP A 14 6.88 0.95 -17.65
N CYS A 15 6.73 1.76 -18.69
CA CYS A 15 5.45 2.30 -19.16
C CYS A 15 5.09 1.75 -20.53
N CYS A 16 3.82 1.38 -20.72
CA CYS A 16 3.24 1.00 -21.99
C CYS A 16 1.94 1.80 -22.22
N LEU A 17 1.94 2.66 -23.23
CA LEU A 17 0.79 3.45 -23.65
C LEU A 17 0.12 2.82 -24.87
N ILE A 18 -1.18 2.57 -24.79
CA ILE A 18 -2.02 2.01 -25.86
C ILE A 18 -3.15 2.99 -26.15
N LEU A 19 -3.47 3.17 -27.45
CA LEU A 19 -4.64 3.91 -27.88
C LEU A 19 -5.78 2.93 -28.19
N GLU A 20 -6.98 3.19 -27.70
CA GLU A 20 -8.16 2.31 -27.79
C GLU A 20 -8.43 1.80 -29.21
N ASN A 21 -8.42 2.70 -30.19
CA ASN A 21 -8.71 2.36 -31.60
C ASN A 21 -7.50 1.74 -32.33
N SER A 22 -6.42 1.46 -31.67
CA SER A 22 -5.17 0.95 -32.22
C SER A 22 -4.43 0.05 -31.25
N ALA A 23 -5.13 -0.95 -30.70
CA ALA A 23 -4.54 -1.89 -29.73
C ALA A 23 -3.23 -2.59 -30.21
N SER A 24 -2.97 -2.57 -31.52
CA SER A 24 -1.72 -3.03 -32.12
C SER A 24 -0.58 -1.99 -32.06
N LYS A 25 -0.88 -0.70 -31.90
CA LYS A 25 0.10 0.38 -31.81
C LYS A 25 0.32 0.77 -30.36
N LYS A 26 1.40 0.26 -29.79
CA LYS A 26 1.83 0.58 -28.43
C LYS A 26 3.12 1.43 -28.43
N LYS A 27 3.26 2.29 -27.45
CA LYS A 27 4.47 3.05 -27.16
C LYS A 27 4.99 2.63 -25.82
N THR A 28 6.25 2.30 -25.70
CA THR A 28 6.88 1.89 -24.45
C THR A 28 8.05 2.80 -24.12
N LYS A 29 8.21 3.14 -22.85
CA LYS A 29 9.35 3.91 -22.36
C LYS A 29 9.57 3.62 -20.87
N THR A 30 10.83 3.64 -20.47
CA THR A 30 11.26 3.49 -19.07
C THR A 30 11.67 4.84 -18.52
N PHE A 31 11.31 5.12 -17.26
CA PHE A 31 11.70 6.32 -16.53
C PHE A 31 12.24 5.94 -15.14
N SER A 32 12.93 6.88 -14.48
CA SER A 32 13.31 6.69 -13.09
C SER A 32 12.09 6.83 -12.17
N ASN A 33 12.01 6.02 -11.09
CA ASN A 33 10.97 6.15 -10.05
C ASN A 33 11.32 7.26 -9.05
N MET A 34 11.50 8.48 -9.57
CA MET A 34 11.88 9.69 -8.83
C MET A 34 11.13 10.89 -9.43
N PRO A 35 10.99 12.03 -8.71
CA PRO A 35 10.23 13.19 -9.18
C PRO A 35 10.57 13.62 -10.60
N LYS A 36 11.86 13.70 -10.94
CA LYS A 36 12.32 14.04 -12.30
C LYS A 36 11.83 13.04 -13.36
N GLY A 37 11.72 11.75 -13.02
CA GLY A 37 11.19 10.74 -13.94
C GLY A 37 9.67 10.88 -14.12
N PHE A 38 8.96 11.34 -13.12
CA PHE A 38 7.51 11.62 -13.20
C PHE A 38 7.21 12.81 -14.12
N GLU A 39 8.00 13.86 -14.05
CA GLU A 39 7.95 15.01 -14.97
C GLU A 39 8.23 14.58 -16.42
N GLN A 40 9.23 13.71 -16.61
CA GLN A 40 9.55 13.16 -17.93
C GLN A 40 8.42 12.27 -18.47
N LEU A 41 7.76 11.47 -17.61
CA LEU A 41 6.61 10.68 -17.97
C LEU A 41 5.46 11.59 -18.42
N GLN A 42 5.14 12.64 -17.67
CA GLN A 42 4.09 13.61 -18.04
C GLN A 42 4.40 14.30 -19.38
N THR A 43 5.65 14.73 -19.58
CA THR A 43 6.10 15.31 -20.86
C THR A 43 5.93 14.31 -22.01
N TRP A 44 6.24 13.04 -21.78
CA TRP A 44 6.09 11.99 -22.79
C TRP A 44 4.61 11.72 -23.11
N LEU A 45 3.72 11.71 -22.10
CA LEU A 45 2.27 11.58 -22.30
C LEU A 45 1.72 12.75 -23.14
N ASN A 46 2.10 13.98 -22.82
CA ASN A 46 1.71 15.17 -23.57
C ASN A 46 2.19 15.11 -25.03
N HIS A 47 3.40 14.62 -25.29
CA HIS A 47 3.91 14.43 -26.66
C HIS A 47 3.07 13.44 -27.47
N HIS A 48 2.41 12.48 -26.82
CA HIS A 48 1.50 11.52 -27.45
C HIS A 48 0.03 11.95 -27.41
N ALA A 49 -0.26 13.20 -27.04
CA ALA A 49 -1.62 13.76 -26.88
C ALA A 49 -2.48 12.97 -25.85
N ALA A 50 -1.85 12.23 -24.95
CA ALA A 50 -2.51 11.49 -23.87
C ALA A 50 -2.80 12.43 -22.68
N SER A 51 -3.87 13.25 -22.83
CA SER A 51 -4.30 14.18 -21.78
C SER A 51 -4.82 13.45 -20.53
N SER A 52 -4.81 14.14 -19.40
CA SER A 52 -5.29 13.56 -18.14
C SER A 52 -6.76 13.13 -18.18
N THR A 53 -7.60 13.87 -18.90
CA THR A 53 -9.04 13.57 -19.05
C THR A 53 -9.34 12.39 -19.99
N GLN A 54 -8.36 11.97 -20.79
CA GLN A 54 -8.52 10.91 -21.79
C GLN A 54 -7.62 9.71 -21.54
N THR A 55 -6.93 9.67 -20.40
CA THR A 55 -5.96 8.62 -20.08
C THR A 55 -6.32 7.93 -18.76
N ILE A 56 -6.50 6.62 -18.85
CA ILE A 56 -6.62 5.73 -17.68
C ILE A 56 -5.25 5.10 -17.42
N ILE A 57 -4.80 5.17 -16.18
CA ILE A 57 -3.51 4.64 -15.76
C ILE A 57 -3.73 3.48 -14.82
N LEU A 58 -3.15 2.32 -15.13
CA LEU A 58 -3.16 1.16 -14.26
C LEU A 58 -1.74 0.79 -13.85
N MET A 59 -1.52 0.66 -12.56
CA MET A 59 -0.27 0.15 -12.00
C MET A 59 -0.53 -0.96 -10.98
N GLU A 60 0.48 -1.83 -10.78
CA GLU A 60 0.42 -2.87 -9.76
C GLU A 60 0.91 -2.32 -8.42
N ALA A 61 0.25 -2.74 -7.33
CA ALA A 61 0.66 -2.42 -5.96
C ALA A 61 1.95 -3.15 -5.58
N THR A 62 3.10 -2.61 -5.97
CA THR A 62 4.42 -3.19 -5.66
C THR A 62 4.98 -2.54 -4.41
N SER A 63 4.71 -3.13 -3.23
CA SER A 63 5.11 -2.55 -1.94
C SER A 63 4.71 -1.06 -1.85
N ILE A 64 5.56 -0.21 -1.30
CA ILE A 64 5.35 1.25 -1.17
C ILE A 64 5.80 2.04 -2.41
N TYR A 65 6.45 1.40 -3.39
CA TYR A 65 7.14 2.10 -4.48
C TYR A 65 6.19 2.78 -5.48
N HIS A 66 4.93 2.35 -5.55
CA HIS A 66 3.91 2.94 -6.42
C HIS A 66 3.25 4.21 -5.85
N GLU A 67 3.26 4.41 -4.54
CA GLU A 67 2.46 5.44 -3.85
C GLU A 67 2.80 6.86 -4.30
N ARG A 68 4.09 7.21 -4.37
CA ARG A 68 4.53 8.55 -4.78
C ARG A 68 4.17 8.86 -6.24
N LEU A 69 4.27 7.87 -7.11
CA LEU A 69 3.88 8.00 -8.51
C LEU A 69 2.37 8.11 -8.64
N ALA A 70 1.60 7.26 -7.95
CA ALA A 70 0.14 7.31 -7.96
C ALA A 70 -0.37 8.68 -7.51
N LYS A 71 0.18 9.21 -6.40
CA LYS A 71 -0.18 10.54 -5.92
C LYS A 71 0.18 11.64 -6.93
N TYR A 72 1.38 11.60 -7.50
CA TYR A 72 1.81 12.58 -8.51
C TYR A 72 0.87 12.61 -9.72
N LEU A 73 0.50 11.44 -10.25
CA LEU A 73 -0.39 11.32 -11.39
C LEU A 73 -1.83 11.71 -11.05
N PHE A 74 -2.29 11.37 -9.84
CA PHE A 74 -3.60 11.80 -9.35
C PHE A 74 -3.68 13.33 -9.22
N ASP A 75 -2.67 13.96 -8.62
CA ASP A 75 -2.58 15.42 -8.47
C ASP A 75 -2.50 16.12 -9.84
N ALA A 76 -1.94 15.46 -10.86
CA ALA A 76 -1.93 15.93 -12.24
C ALA A 76 -3.27 15.71 -13.00
N GLY A 77 -4.30 15.19 -12.31
CA GLY A 77 -5.65 15.00 -12.84
C GLY A 77 -5.87 13.73 -13.65
N TYR A 78 -4.94 12.77 -13.60
CA TYR A 78 -5.13 11.48 -14.28
C TYR A 78 -6.06 10.54 -13.49
N GLN A 79 -6.79 9.70 -14.22
CA GLN A 79 -7.55 8.59 -13.65
C GLN A 79 -6.59 7.42 -13.33
N VAL A 80 -6.18 7.32 -12.06
CA VAL A 80 -5.21 6.31 -11.60
C VAL A 80 -5.95 5.13 -10.99
N CYS A 81 -5.53 3.92 -11.35
CA CYS A 81 -5.97 2.67 -10.74
C CYS A 81 -4.76 1.92 -10.22
N VAL A 82 -4.87 1.38 -9.00
CA VAL A 82 -3.86 0.52 -8.39
C VAL A 82 -4.46 -0.86 -8.20
N THR A 83 -3.90 -1.86 -8.88
CA THR A 83 -4.43 -3.22 -8.84
C THR A 83 -3.62 -4.14 -7.93
N ASN A 84 -4.30 -5.13 -7.36
CA ASN A 84 -3.64 -6.18 -6.61
C ASN A 84 -2.78 -7.05 -7.57
N PRO A 85 -1.55 -7.43 -7.19
CA PRO A 85 -0.67 -8.29 -7.98
C PRO A 85 -1.30 -9.62 -8.43
N ALA A 86 -2.17 -10.20 -7.60
CA ALA A 86 -2.87 -11.43 -7.97
C ALA A 86 -3.83 -11.20 -9.17
N ARG A 87 -4.57 -10.08 -9.19
CA ARG A 87 -5.47 -9.76 -10.32
C ARG A 87 -4.69 -9.53 -11.62
N ALA A 88 -3.57 -8.80 -11.55
CA ALA A 88 -2.70 -8.57 -12.71
C ALA A 88 -2.16 -9.92 -13.25
N ARG A 89 -1.74 -10.81 -12.35
CA ARG A 89 -1.24 -12.15 -12.71
C ARG A 89 -2.32 -13.02 -13.36
N TYR A 90 -3.54 -13.07 -12.82
CA TYR A 90 -4.65 -13.82 -13.42
C TYR A 90 -5.01 -13.29 -14.79
N PHE A 91 -5.00 -11.97 -14.97
CA PHE A 91 -5.22 -11.38 -16.29
C PHE A 91 -4.11 -11.74 -17.28
N ALA A 92 -2.84 -11.70 -16.88
CA ALA A 92 -1.71 -12.15 -17.71
C ALA A 92 -1.86 -13.61 -18.16
N GLN A 93 -2.27 -14.50 -17.26
CA GLN A 93 -2.54 -15.91 -17.57
C GLN A 93 -3.67 -16.07 -18.59
N SER A 94 -4.77 -15.31 -18.46
CA SER A 94 -5.89 -15.34 -19.41
C SER A 94 -5.47 -14.93 -20.83
N MET A 95 -4.43 -14.10 -20.95
CA MET A 95 -3.85 -13.68 -22.23
C MET A 95 -2.83 -14.67 -22.81
N SER A 96 -2.60 -15.82 -22.17
CA SER A 96 -1.56 -16.81 -22.54
C SER A 96 -0.14 -16.22 -22.60
N LYS A 97 0.10 -15.11 -21.91
CA LYS A 97 1.43 -14.49 -21.79
C LYS A 97 2.18 -15.09 -20.60
N LEU A 98 2.97 -16.14 -20.86
CA LEU A 98 3.75 -16.87 -19.86
C LEU A 98 5.15 -16.28 -19.64
N ASN A 99 5.67 -15.48 -20.57
CA ASN A 99 6.99 -14.90 -20.47
C ASN A 99 6.96 -13.60 -19.67
N LYS A 100 7.57 -13.61 -18.50
CA LYS A 100 7.68 -12.46 -17.61
C LYS A 100 8.87 -11.57 -18.01
N THR A 101 8.58 -10.35 -18.49
CA THR A 101 9.56 -9.27 -18.67
C THR A 101 8.88 -7.96 -18.31
N ASP A 102 9.61 -7.00 -17.75
CA ASP A 102 9.08 -5.70 -17.30
C ASP A 102 8.28 -4.97 -18.41
N LYS A 103 8.71 -5.11 -19.68
CA LYS A 103 7.97 -4.57 -20.84
C LYS A 103 6.68 -5.33 -21.15
N ALA A 104 6.67 -6.64 -20.91
CA ALA A 104 5.46 -7.44 -21.07
C ALA A 104 4.47 -7.14 -19.95
N ASP A 105 4.96 -6.93 -18.73
CA ASP A 105 4.14 -6.66 -17.55
C ASP A 105 3.43 -5.30 -17.67
N SER A 106 4.12 -4.23 -18.12
CA SER A 106 3.47 -2.94 -18.39
C SER A 106 2.46 -3.00 -19.54
N GLU A 107 2.69 -3.81 -20.59
CA GLU A 107 1.68 -4.05 -21.64
C GLU A 107 0.45 -4.79 -21.12
N VAL A 108 0.66 -5.81 -20.27
CA VAL A 108 -0.45 -6.55 -19.63
C VAL A 108 -1.32 -5.58 -18.82
N LEU A 109 -0.70 -4.71 -18.03
CA LEU A 109 -1.43 -3.70 -17.25
C LEU A 109 -2.21 -2.72 -18.15
N ALA A 110 -1.61 -2.24 -19.23
CA ALA A 110 -2.32 -1.37 -20.18
C ALA A 110 -3.54 -2.07 -20.81
N ARG A 111 -3.42 -3.35 -21.20
CA ARG A 111 -4.54 -4.14 -21.75
C ARG A 111 -5.58 -4.47 -20.68
N PHE A 112 -5.15 -4.70 -19.46
CA PHE A 112 -6.06 -4.90 -18.32
C PHE A 112 -6.90 -3.65 -18.09
N ALA A 113 -6.30 -2.45 -18.17
CA ALA A 113 -7.01 -1.19 -18.08
C ALA A 113 -8.08 -0.98 -19.16
N MET A 114 -7.92 -1.59 -20.34
CA MET A 114 -8.89 -1.49 -21.44
C MET A 114 -10.15 -2.36 -21.24
N THR A 115 -10.04 -3.45 -20.48
CA THR A 115 -11.06 -4.51 -20.47
C THR A 115 -11.72 -4.73 -19.12
N ALA A 116 -11.13 -4.23 -18.03
CA ALA A 116 -11.62 -4.46 -16.68
C ALA A 116 -12.53 -3.33 -16.20
N ASP A 117 -13.45 -3.69 -15.31
CA ASP A 117 -14.11 -2.72 -14.43
C ASP A 117 -13.09 -2.28 -13.37
N LEU A 118 -12.74 -1.00 -13.39
CA LEU A 118 -11.65 -0.43 -12.61
C LEU A 118 -12.18 0.45 -11.48
N HIS A 119 -11.62 0.25 -10.31
CA HIS A 119 -11.79 1.17 -9.19
C HIS A 119 -10.68 2.22 -9.22
N PHE A 120 -11.08 3.49 -9.33
CA PHE A 120 -10.12 4.60 -9.32
C PHE A 120 -9.56 4.81 -7.93
N TRP A 121 -8.24 4.86 -7.87
CA TRP A 121 -7.49 5.11 -6.65
C TRP A 121 -7.61 6.58 -6.24
N GLN A 122 -7.76 6.80 -4.97
CA GLN A 122 -7.71 8.12 -4.35
C GLN A 122 -6.71 8.07 -3.18
N PRO A 123 -5.93 9.14 -2.96
CA PRO A 123 -5.05 9.20 -1.81
C PRO A 123 -5.89 9.17 -0.53
N LEU A 124 -5.40 8.46 0.47
CA LEU A 124 -6.01 8.51 1.79
C LEU A 124 -5.95 9.96 2.33
N PRO A 125 -6.95 10.40 3.10
CA PRO A 125 -6.89 11.67 3.82
C PRO A 125 -5.61 11.75 4.68
N GLU A 126 -5.01 12.92 4.80
CA GLU A 126 -3.72 13.10 5.50
C GLU A 126 -3.76 12.61 6.96
N HIS A 127 -4.88 12.84 7.65
CA HIS A 127 -5.04 12.36 9.03
C HIS A 127 -5.08 10.82 9.12
N ILE A 128 -5.59 10.11 8.11
CA ILE A 128 -5.53 8.64 8.06
C ILE A 128 -4.12 8.17 7.71
N GLN A 129 -3.44 8.85 6.79
CA GLN A 129 -2.04 8.55 6.47
C GLN A 129 -1.14 8.67 7.69
N LEU A 130 -1.33 9.74 8.50
CA LEU A 130 -0.56 9.95 9.72
C LEU A 130 -0.87 8.88 10.76
N LEU A 131 -2.15 8.53 10.98
CA LEU A 131 -2.52 7.45 11.90
C LEU A 131 -1.84 6.13 11.51
N ASN A 132 -1.90 5.76 10.23
CA ASN A 132 -1.28 4.53 9.72
C ASN A 132 0.24 4.55 9.96
N ALA A 133 0.91 5.66 9.63
CA ALA A 133 2.35 5.80 9.81
C ALA A 133 2.78 5.69 11.29
N LEU A 134 1.99 6.25 12.22
CA LEU A 134 2.24 6.14 13.65
C LEU A 134 2.05 4.70 14.15
N LEU A 135 0.99 4.02 13.72
CA LEU A 135 0.72 2.62 14.08
C LEU A 135 1.80 1.68 13.53
N ASP A 136 2.23 1.86 12.29
CA ASP A 136 3.31 1.09 11.68
C ASP A 136 4.63 1.32 12.41
N ARG A 137 4.96 2.57 12.75
CA ARG A 137 6.17 2.89 13.53
C ARG A 137 6.14 2.25 14.90
N ARG A 138 4.99 2.29 15.57
CA ARG A 138 4.79 1.61 16.86
C ARG A 138 5.02 0.10 16.75
N ALA A 139 4.47 -0.54 15.71
CA ALA A 139 4.62 -1.98 15.49
C ALA A 139 6.11 -2.36 15.38
N VAL A 140 6.88 -1.64 14.55
CA VAL A 140 8.32 -1.84 14.38
C VAL A 140 9.07 -1.69 15.71
N LEU A 141 8.75 -0.65 16.51
CA LEU A 141 9.38 -0.44 17.81
C LEU A 141 9.08 -1.57 18.80
N CYS A 142 7.86 -2.12 18.77
CA CYS A 142 7.49 -3.26 19.59
C CYS A 142 8.25 -4.54 19.19
N GLU A 143 8.45 -4.77 17.88
CA GLU A 143 9.27 -5.87 17.39
C GLU A 143 10.74 -5.73 17.81
N ASP A 144 11.29 -4.52 17.69
CA ASP A 144 12.67 -4.25 18.13
C ASP A 144 12.83 -4.47 19.63
N LEU A 145 11.85 -4.02 20.43
CA LEU A 145 11.83 -4.27 21.88
C LEU A 145 11.80 -5.78 22.19
N GLN A 146 10.97 -6.54 21.46
CA GLN A 146 10.92 -7.99 21.67
C GLN A 146 12.25 -8.67 21.31
N ARG A 147 12.90 -8.22 20.22
CA ARG A 147 14.25 -8.70 19.85
C ARG A 147 15.28 -8.42 20.93
N GLU A 148 15.27 -7.21 21.51
CA GLU A 148 16.19 -6.86 22.61
C GLU A 148 15.90 -7.66 23.89
N LYS A 149 14.63 -7.89 24.23
CA LYS A 149 14.27 -8.76 25.37
C LYS A 149 14.76 -10.19 25.16
N ASN A 150 14.62 -10.75 23.97
CA ASN A 150 15.14 -12.08 23.65
C ASN A 150 16.68 -12.14 23.70
N ARG A 151 17.38 -11.03 23.37
CA ARG A 151 18.83 -10.92 23.53
C ARG A 151 19.23 -10.88 25.00
N LEU A 152 18.48 -10.14 25.84
CA LEU A 152 18.69 -10.07 27.26
C LEU A 152 18.56 -11.44 27.90
N GLU A 153 17.48 -12.17 27.64
CA GLU A 153 17.24 -13.52 28.15
C GLU A 153 18.40 -14.46 27.82
N LYS A 154 18.90 -14.43 26.57
CA LYS A 154 20.07 -15.24 26.17
C LYS A 154 21.35 -14.81 26.90
N ALA A 155 21.56 -13.49 27.04
CA ALA A 155 22.75 -12.96 27.70
C ALA A 155 22.77 -13.29 29.19
N GLU A 156 21.62 -13.26 29.87
CA GLU A 156 21.49 -13.65 31.28
C GLU A 156 21.65 -15.16 31.48
N SER A 157 21.30 -15.97 30.46
CA SER A 157 21.43 -17.43 30.50
C SER A 157 22.86 -17.91 30.16
N THR A 158 23.79 -17.00 29.86
CA THR A 158 25.18 -17.30 29.49
C THR A 158 26.16 -16.46 30.30
N PHE A 159 27.46 -16.78 30.19
CA PHE A 159 28.53 -15.96 30.83
C PHE A 159 28.78 -14.67 30.06
N THR A 160 27.77 -13.78 30.03
CA THR A 160 27.89 -12.50 29.37
C THR A 160 28.47 -11.44 30.29
N ILE A 161 29.44 -10.67 29.81
CA ILE A 161 30.11 -9.63 30.60
C ILE A 161 29.17 -8.42 30.83
N GLU A 162 29.30 -7.83 32.03
CA GLU A 162 28.46 -6.73 32.52
C GLU A 162 28.26 -5.56 31.53
N PRO A 163 29.28 -5.02 30.80
CA PRO A 163 29.09 -3.94 29.85
C PRO A 163 28.11 -4.28 28.72
N VAL A 164 28.00 -5.54 28.28
CA VAL A 164 27.07 -5.99 27.27
C VAL A 164 25.63 -6.01 27.80
N LEU A 165 25.44 -6.53 29.02
CA LEU A 165 24.14 -6.51 29.71
C LEU A 165 23.62 -5.07 29.89
N GLN A 166 24.48 -4.15 30.34
CA GLN A 166 24.14 -2.74 30.48
C GLN A 166 23.75 -2.08 29.14
N SER A 167 24.43 -2.45 28.04
CA SER A 167 24.09 -1.97 26.71
C SER A 167 22.69 -2.43 26.29
N ILE A 168 22.35 -3.70 26.52
CA ILE A 168 21.03 -4.25 26.19
C ILE A 168 19.94 -3.56 27.03
N HIS A 169 20.15 -3.44 28.36
CA HIS A 169 19.21 -2.73 29.24
C HIS A 169 18.97 -1.28 28.80
N LYS A 170 20.02 -0.57 28.37
CA LYS A 170 19.91 0.80 27.85
C LYS A 170 19.05 0.85 26.58
N SER A 171 19.25 -0.09 25.66
CA SER A 171 18.45 -0.21 24.42
C SER A 171 16.97 -0.47 24.76
N ILE A 172 16.67 -1.40 25.64
CA ILE A 172 15.31 -1.71 26.10
C ILE A 172 14.65 -0.47 26.70
N LYS A 173 15.36 0.27 27.55
CA LYS A 173 14.85 1.50 28.18
C LYS A 173 14.53 2.56 27.12
N GLN A 174 15.39 2.75 26.12
CA GLN A 174 15.15 3.70 25.02
C GLN A 174 13.96 3.30 24.16
N LEU A 175 13.85 2.01 23.81
CA LEU A 175 12.73 1.51 23.01
C LEU A 175 11.39 1.69 23.74
N ASN A 176 11.33 1.38 25.04
CA ASN A 176 10.14 1.63 25.84
C ASN A 176 9.74 3.12 25.83
N LYS A 177 10.72 4.04 25.97
CA LYS A 177 10.45 5.46 25.88
C LYS A 177 9.91 5.86 24.50
N HIS A 178 10.52 5.40 23.41
CA HIS A 178 10.05 5.70 22.05
C HIS A 178 8.63 5.17 21.81
N ILE A 179 8.29 3.98 22.35
CA ILE A 179 6.92 3.44 22.25
C ILE A 179 5.94 4.37 22.99
N GLN A 180 6.27 4.80 24.20
CA GLN A 180 5.43 5.74 24.95
C GLN A 180 5.25 7.08 24.22
N ASP A 181 6.31 7.62 23.61
CA ASP A 181 6.26 8.86 22.84
C ASP A 181 5.35 8.71 21.60
N ILE A 182 5.38 7.55 20.94
CA ILE A 182 4.49 7.26 19.80
C ILE A 182 3.04 7.03 20.27
N ASP A 183 2.83 6.32 21.38
CA ASP A 183 1.48 6.11 21.94
C ASP A 183 0.84 7.46 22.28
N GLN A 184 1.56 8.39 22.87
CA GLN A 184 1.06 9.75 23.12
C GLN A 184 0.71 10.48 21.81
N GLN A 185 1.54 10.38 20.77
CA GLN A 185 1.24 10.99 19.47
C GLN A 185 -0.01 10.40 18.83
N ILE A 186 -0.26 9.10 18.98
CA ILE A 186 -1.48 8.46 18.50
C ILE A 186 -2.69 8.99 19.26
N ASP A 187 -2.64 9.07 20.58
CA ASP A 187 -3.74 9.57 21.40
C ASP A 187 -4.03 11.05 21.08
N ASP A 188 -3.01 11.89 21.01
CA ASP A 188 -3.15 13.30 20.64
C ASP A 188 -3.77 13.45 19.23
N HIS A 189 -3.35 12.61 18.29
CA HIS A 189 -3.89 12.62 16.93
C HIS A 189 -5.37 12.20 16.87
N ILE A 190 -5.75 11.18 17.62
CA ILE A 190 -7.15 10.76 17.75
C ILE A 190 -8.00 11.86 18.38
N ASP A 191 -7.52 12.49 19.45
CA ASP A 191 -8.25 13.55 20.15
C ASP A 191 -8.44 14.81 19.28
N GLN A 192 -7.49 15.11 18.39
CA GLN A 192 -7.59 16.22 17.44
C GLN A 192 -8.55 15.95 16.26
N ASN A 193 -8.96 14.70 16.06
CA ASN A 193 -9.81 14.27 14.94
C ASN A 193 -11.12 13.65 15.46
N PRO A 194 -12.21 14.44 15.61
CA PRO A 194 -13.47 13.96 16.22
C PRO A 194 -14.04 12.70 15.57
N ASP A 195 -13.94 12.57 14.24
CA ASP A 195 -14.43 11.40 13.52
C ASP A 195 -13.67 10.13 13.90
N LEU A 196 -12.33 10.22 14.05
CA LEU A 196 -11.51 9.10 14.50
C LEU A 196 -11.81 8.74 15.95
N LYS A 197 -12.05 9.74 16.80
CA LYS A 197 -12.40 9.54 18.21
C LYS A 197 -13.73 8.79 18.35
N ASN A 198 -14.76 9.26 17.66
CA ASN A 198 -16.07 8.61 17.68
C ASN A 198 -16.00 7.16 17.19
N ASP A 199 -15.28 6.91 16.10
CA ASP A 199 -15.13 5.56 15.57
C ASP A 199 -14.33 4.64 16.52
N LYS A 200 -13.27 5.17 17.18
CA LYS A 200 -12.51 4.43 18.18
C LYS A 200 -13.40 4.06 19.36
N GLU A 201 -14.23 4.99 19.86
CA GLU A 201 -15.18 4.75 20.93
C GLU A 201 -16.22 3.68 20.56
N LEU A 202 -16.77 3.73 19.34
CA LEU A 202 -17.69 2.71 18.83
C LEU A 202 -17.03 1.33 18.76
N LEU A 203 -15.80 1.24 18.24
CA LEU A 203 -15.06 -0.02 18.18
C LEU A 203 -14.74 -0.56 19.57
N SER A 204 -14.35 0.30 20.50
CA SER A 204 -14.01 -0.08 21.88
C SER A 204 -15.25 -0.48 22.71
N SER A 205 -16.46 -0.10 22.28
CA SER A 205 -17.70 -0.55 22.93
C SER A 205 -18.04 -2.02 22.65
N ILE A 206 -17.41 -2.63 21.64
CA ILE A 206 -17.63 -4.03 21.29
C ILE A 206 -16.89 -4.91 22.31
N PRO A 207 -17.56 -5.87 22.96
CA PRO A 207 -16.91 -6.79 23.91
C PRO A 207 -15.69 -7.47 23.30
N ALA A 208 -14.60 -7.54 24.07
CA ALA A 208 -13.29 -8.09 23.71
C ALA A 208 -12.46 -7.26 22.70
N ILE A 209 -12.94 -6.12 22.24
CA ILE A 209 -12.10 -5.17 21.48
C ILE A 209 -11.49 -4.17 22.47
N ALA A 210 -10.23 -4.41 22.81
CA ALA A 210 -9.44 -3.50 23.61
C ALA A 210 -8.85 -2.36 22.76
N ASP A 211 -8.34 -1.34 23.42
CA ASP A 211 -7.80 -0.10 22.81
C ASP A 211 -6.86 -0.36 21.62
N ARG A 212 -5.92 -1.29 21.75
CA ARG A 212 -4.99 -1.62 20.66
C ARG A 212 -5.69 -2.24 19.44
N THR A 213 -6.66 -3.10 19.66
CA THR A 213 -7.42 -3.74 18.58
C THR A 213 -8.33 -2.71 17.90
N SER A 214 -8.95 -1.80 18.67
CA SER A 214 -9.76 -0.73 18.11
C SER A 214 -8.98 0.20 17.20
N LEU A 215 -7.75 0.58 17.57
CA LEU A 215 -6.87 1.41 16.73
C LEU A 215 -6.50 0.72 15.41
N LEU A 216 -6.14 -0.57 15.45
CA LEU A 216 -5.83 -1.34 14.23
C LEU A 216 -7.05 -1.49 13.34
N MET A 217 -8.22 -1.77 13.91
CA MET A 217 -9.47 -1.86 13.15
C MET A 217 -9.88 -0.50 12.57
N LEU A 218 -9.72 0.58 13.33
CA LEU A 218 -9.96 1.94 12.86
C LEU A 218 -9.12 2.28 11.65
N SER A 219 -7.79 2.09 11.76
CA SER A 219 -6.83 2.28 10.66
C SER A 219 -7.23 1.46 9.42
N PHE A 220 -7.52 0.17 9.61
CA PHE A 220 -7.94 -0.71 8.53
C PHE A 220 -9.24 -0.24 7.85
N LEU A 221 -10.29 0.04 8.61
CA LEU A 221 -11.59 0.44 8.07
C LEU A 221 -11.54 1.80 7.36
N ARG A 222 -10.77 2.76 7.90
CA ARG A 222 -10.62 4.09 7.31
C ARG A 222 -9.64 4.11 6.12
N SER A 223 -8.81 3.08 5.97
CA SER A 223 -7.90 2.95 4.82
C SER A 223 -8.55 2.28 3.60
N HIS A 224 -9.77 1.77 3.72
CA HIS A 224 -10.47 1.06 2.66
C HIS A 224 -11.91 1.59 2.53
N ASN A 225 -12.35 1.81 1.30
CA ASN A 225 -13.72 2.24 1.02
C ASN A 225 -14.67 1.02 0.97
N PHE A 226 -14.93 0.43 2.14
CA PHE A 226 -15.93 -0.63 2.23
C PHE A 226 -17.34 -0.04 2.31
N GLU A 227 -18.20 -0.45 1.41
CA GLU A 227 -19.62 -0.08 1.43
C GLU A 227 -20.44 -0.98 2.38
N ARG A 228 -19.95 -2.20 2.65
CA ARG A 228 -20.63 -3.22 3.46
C ARG A 228 -19.64 -3.98 4.33
N ALA A 229 -20.07 -4.39 5.50
CA ALA A 229 -19.28 -5.20 6.43
C ALA A 229 -18.81 -6.53 5.82
N SER A 230 -19.59 -7.12 4.91
CA SER A 230 -19.21 -8.36 4.19
C SER A 230 -17.97 -8.17 3.30
N GLN A 231 -17.76 -6.96 2.73
CA GLN A 231 -16.56 -6.66 1.95
C GLN A 231 -15.33 -6.61 2.85
N ALA A 232 -15.41 -5.97 4.02
CA ALA A 232 -14.33 -5.95 5.00
C ALA A 232 -14.00 -7.37 5.49
N ALA A 233 -15.02 -8.18 5.82
CA ALA A 233 -14.84 -9.57 6.24
C ALA A 233 -14.19 -10.43 5.16
N ALA A 234 -14.58 -10.27 3.89
CA ALA A 234 -13.99 -10.97 2.76
C ALA A 234 -12.52 -10.55 2.54
N PHE A 235 -12.23 -9.26 2.68
CA PHE A 235 -10.89 -8.72 2.50
C PHE A 235 -9.89 -9.29 3.51
N VAL A 236 -10.31 -9.44 4.78
CA VAL A 236 -9.46 -10.06 5.82
C VAL A 236 -9.52 -11.59 5.85
N GLY A 237 -10.20 -12.21 4.87
CA GLY A 237 -10.23 -13.66 4.74
C GLY A 237 -11.15 -14.40 5.71
N LEU A 238 -12.12 -13.70 6.32
CA LEU A 238 -13.09 -14.31 7.24
C LEU A 238 -14.27 -15.00 6.52
N VAL A 239 -14.40 -14.80 5.19
CA VAL A 239 -15.44 -15.44 4.38
C VAL A 239 -14.88 -16.70 3.73
N PRO A 240 -15.45 -17.89 3.95
CA PRO A 240 -14.98 -19.11 3.30
C PRO A 240 -15.26 -19.05 1.78
N ILE A 241 -14.23 -19.32 0.98
CA ILE A 241 -14.37 -19.45 -0.46
C ILE A 241 -14.84 -20.88 -0.75
N GLN A 242 -16.10 -21.04 -1.14
CA GLN A 242 -16.61 -22.32 -1.59
C GLN A 242 -16.05 -22.66 -2.96
N LYS A 243 -15.32 -23.76 -3.07
CA LYS A 243 -14.93 -24.39 -4.34
C LYS A 243 -15.74 -25.68 -4.46
N GLN A 244 -16.88 -25.60 -5.10
CA GLN A 244 -17.66 -26.79 -5.46
C GLN A 244 -17.38 -27.13 -6.92
N SER A 245 -16.88 -28.31 -7.18
CA SER A 245 -16.76 -28.88 -8.52
C SER A 245 -17.75 -30.07 -8.59
N GLY A 246 -18.77 -29.94 -9.42
CA GLY A 246 -19.75 -30.98 -9.70
C GLY A 246 -21.02 -30.90 -8.86
N SER A 247 -22.12 -31.09 -9.52
CA SER A 247 -23.46 -31.42 -8.93
C SER A 247 -23.48 -32.87 -8.49
#